data_4fd3a61e3c67f2b428449108a0504b44
#
_entry.id   4fd3a61e3c67f2b428449108a0504b44
#
_cell.length_a   1.000
_cell.length_b   1.000
_cell.length_c   1.000
_cell.angle_alpha   90.00
_cell.angle_beta   90.00
_cell.angle_gamma   90.00
#
_symmetry.space_group_name_H-M   'P 1'
#
loop_
_entity.id
_entity.type
_entity.pdbx_description
1 polymer ?
#
loop_
_entity_poly.entity_id
_entity_poly.type
_entity_poly.pdbx_seq_one_letter_code
_entity_poly.pdbx_strand_id
1 'polypeptide(L)'
;MEIIKTAIEGVVIIEPRLFKDDRGYFFESFSQREFTEKVRKVDFVQDNESKSSYGVLRGLHFQKPPYAQSKLVRVIKGSVLDVAVDIRKGSPTFGEHVSVELTEENHRQFFIPRGFAHGFVVLTEEVIFQYKCDNFYAPQCEGALAWDDPALKIDWKVPADKIILSGKDQHHERLEEAGWLFDYLSLIHISEPT
;
A
#
# COMPACT_ATOMS: atom_id res chain seq x y z
N MET A 1 0.46 15.76 12.49
CA MET A 1 -0.17 15.01 11.38
C MET A 1 -1.60 14.62 11.72
N GLU A 2 -2.43 14.47 10.72
CA GLU A 2 -3.82 14.05 10.84
C GLU A 2 -3.98 12.63 10.31
N ILE A 3 -4.76 11.80 11.00
CA ILE A 3 -5.05 10.43 10.60
C ILE A 3 -6.49 10.35 10.11
N ILE A 4 -6.66 9.89 8.88
CA ILE A 4 -7.96 9.69 8.24
C ILE A 4 -8.23 8.19 8.16
N LYS A 5 -9.26 7.75 8.87
CA LYS A 5 -9.72 6.35 8.79
C LYS A 5 -10.36 6.08 7.43
N THR A 6 -10.22 4.85 6.96
CA THR A 6 -10.84 4.37 5.72
C THR A 6 -11.98 3.40 6.05
N ALA A 7 -12.63 2.89 5.01
CA ALA A 7 -13.69 1.89 5.16
C ALA A 7 -13.19 0.54 5.72
N ILE A 8 -11.87 0.30 5.69
CA ILE A 8 -11.26 -0.93 6.23
C ILE A 8 -10.42 -0.56 7.44
N GLU A 9 -10.75 -1.14 8.58
CA GLU A 9 -10.06 -0.89 9.85
C GLU A 9 -8.56 -1.24 9.74
N GLY A 10 -7.71 -0.36 10.27
CA GLY A 10 -6.26 -0.48 10.23
C GLY A 10 -5.61 0.12 8.99
N VAL A 11 -6.34 0.29 7.91
CA VAL A 11 -5.88 0.99 6.70
C VAL A 11 -6.19 2.47 6.86
N VAL A 12 -5.16 3.31 6.92
CA VAL A 12 -5.32 4.74 7.20
C VAL A 12 -4.57 5.61 6.21
N ILE A 13 -5.12 6.81 5.99
CA ILE A 13 -4.48 7.88 5.24
C ILE A 13 -3.88 8.86 6.25
N ILE A 14 -2.65 9.29 6.00
CA ILE A 14 -1.95 10.24 6.86
C ILE A 14 -1.74 11.53 6.07
N GLU A 15 -2.19 12.64 6.65
CA GLU A 15 -1.90 13.98 6.15
C GLU A 15 -0.84 14.63 7.03
N PRO A 16 0.40 14.81 6.53
CA PRO A 16 1.45 15.46 7.30
C PRO A 16 1.17 16.95 7.44
N ARG A 17 1.72 17.56 8.48
CA ARG A 17 1.70 19.01 8.64
C ARG A 17 2.82 19.63 7.83
N LEU A 18 2.46 20.47 6.86
CA LEU A 18 3.42 21.22 6.06
C LEU A 18 3.64 22.61 6.62
N PHE A 19 4.90 23.04 6.66
CA PHE A 19 5.33 24.39 7.00
C PHE A 19 5.79 25.09 5.73
N LYS A 20 4.99 26.02 5.23
CA LYS A 20 5.22 26.72 3.96
C LYS A 20 5.68 28.15 4.21
N ASP A 21 6.64 28.60 3.39
CA ASP A 21 7.07 30.00 3.30
C ASP A 21 7.54 30.33 1.87
N ASP A 22 8.11 31.52 1.64
CA ASP A 22 8.56 31.94 0.33
C ASP A 22 9.69 31.08 -0.26
N ARG A 23 10.36 30.27 0.53
CA ARG A 23 11.43 29.37 0.10
C ARG A 23 10.89 28.01 -0.39
N GLY A 24 9.63 27.66 -0.06
CA GLY A 24 9.04 26.36 -0.34
C GLY A 24 8.32 25.77 0.87
N TYR A 25 8.57 24.52 1.17
CA TYR A 25 7.95 23.84 2.31
C TYR A 25 8.94 22.96 3.05
N PHE A 26 8.62 22.70 4.30
CA PHE A 26 9.27 21.71 5.15
C PHE A 26 8.21 20.88 5.87
N PHE A 27 8.46 19.58 6.04
CA PHE A 27 7.64 18.72 6.88
C PHE A 27 8.42 17.51 7.37
N GLU A 28 8.03 16.99 8.54
CA GLU A 28 8.46 15.66 8.95
C GLU A 28 7.71 14.63 8.12
N SER A 29 8.40 13.96 7.21
CA SER A 29 7.80 12.91 6.39
C SER A 29 7.54 11.62 7.19
N PHE A 30 8.29 11.42 8.29
CA PHE A 30 8.08 10.32 9.23
C PHE A 30 8.65 10.65 10.60
N SER A 31 7.88 10.34 11.64
CA SER A 31 8.32 10.34 13.04
C SER A 31 7.86 9.05 13.69
N GLN A 32 8.79 8.22 14.16
CA GLN A 32 8.47 6.96 14.85
C GLN A 32 7.58 7.20 16.07
N ARG A 33 7.86 8.24 16.84
CA ARG A 33 7.08 8.59 18.03
C ARG A 33 5.63 8.91 17.66
N GLU A 34 5.43 9.82 16.72
CA GLU A 34 4.11 10.29 16.32
C GLU A 34 3.30 9.17 15.63
N PHE A 35 3.96 8.37 14.80
CA PHE A 35 3.32 7.21 14.16
C PHE A 35 2.85 6.19 15.20
N THR A 36 3.70 5.87 16.19
CA THR A 36 3.36 4.94 17.27
C THR A 36 2.18 5.43 18.10
N GLU A 37 2.16 6.72 18.41
CA GLU A 37 1.08 7.33 19.22
C GLU A 37 -0.24 7.41 18.48
N LYS A 38 -0.23 7.74 17.20
CA LYS A 38 -1.45 8.07 16.43
C LYS A 38 -1.96 6.94 15.55
N VAL A 39 -1.10 6.02 15.11
CA VAL A 39 -1.48 4.91 14.25
C VAL A 39 -1.34 3.59 14.99
N ARG A 40 -0.12 3.12 15.15
CA ARG A 40 0.22 1.89 15.88
C ARG A 40 1.73 1.72 15.99
N LYS A 41 2.16 0.84 16.87
CA LYS A 41 3.58 0.48 16.95
C LYS A 41 3.97 -0.38 15.75
N VAL A 42 4.88 0.14 14.93
CA VAL A 42 5.49 -0.56 13.79
C VAL A 42 6.95 -0.17 13.72
N ASP A 43 7.84 -1.15 13.60
CA ASP A 43 9.26 -0.90 13.45
C ASP A 43 9.63 -1.02 11.96
N PHE A 44 9.76 0.11 11.28
CA PHE A 44 10.15 0.13 9.88
C PHE A 44 11.66 -0.09 9.75
N VAL A 45 12.06 -1.05 8.91
CA VAL A 45 13.43 -1.54 8.77
C VAL A 45 14.01 -1.40 7.36
N GLN A 46 13.18 -1.04 6.38
CA GLN A 46 13.60 -0.94 4.98
C GLN A 46 12.86 0.18 4.27
N ASP A 47 13.59 1.01 3.53
CA ASP A 47 13.04 2.01 2.62
C ASP A 47 13.28 1.58 1.17
N ASN A 48 12.27 1.74 0.32
CA ASN A 48 12.36 1.48 -1.11
C ASN A 48 11.92 2.71 -1.90
N GLU A 49 12.52 2.91 -3.07
CA GLU A 49 12.13 3.96 -4.01
C GLU A 49 12.02 3.37 -5.41
N SER A 50 11.01 3.79 -6.15
CA SER A 50 10.85 3.44 -7.56
C SER A 50 10.50 4.66 -8.39
N LYS A 51 10.87 4.61 -9.67
CA LYS A 51 10.45 5.56 -10.70
C LYS A 51 9.69 4.80 -11.77
N SER A 52 8.57 5.34 -12.21
CA SER A 52 7.71 4.70 -13.22
C SER A 52 7.04 5.75 -14.10
N SER A 53 6.72 5.37 -15.34
CA SER A 53 6.02 6.20 -16.31
C SER A 53 4.50 5.98 -16.25
N TYR A 54 3.75 6.86 -16.93
CA TYR A 54 2.29 6.78 -17.03
C TYR A 54 1.81 5.37 -17.39
N GLY A 55 0.78 4.91 -16.68
CA GLY A 55 0.13 3.63 -16.92
C GLY A 55 0.85 2.43 -16.33
N VAL A 56 2.08 2.57 -15.83
CA VAL A 56 2.75 1.47 -15.12
C VAL A 56 1.93 1.12 -13.89
N LEU A 57 1.58 -0.15 -13.78
CA LEU A 57 0.89 -0.74 -12.64
C LEU A 57 1.81 -1.78 -12.01
N ARG A 58 2.04 -1.65 -10.71
CA ARG A 58 2.81 -2.61 -9.91
C ARG A 58 1.88 -3.21 -8.88
N GLY A 59 1.63 -4.52 -8.93
CA GLY A 59 0.76 -5.17 -7.97
C GLY A 59 -0.02 -6.36 -8.53
N LEU A 60 -0.87 -6.91 -7.75
CA LEU A 60 -1.10 -6.66 -6.30
C LEU A 60 -0.20 -7.58 -5.49
N HIS A 61 0.75 -7.01 -4.74
CA HIS A 61 1.82 -7.77 -4.09
C HIS A 61 1.63 -7.89 -2.58
N PHE A 62 2.17 -8.97 -2.00
CA PHE A 62 2.33 -9.16 -0.56
C PHE A 62 3.49 -10.11 -0.29
N GLN A 63 3.93 -10.20 0.96
CA GLN A 63 4.85 -11.24 1.43
C GLN A 63 4.18 -12.10 2.48
N LYS A 64 4.40 -13.41 2.39
CA LYS A 64 3.90 -14.41 3.34
C LYS A 64 4.75 -14.43 4.61
N PRO A 65 4.19 -14.84 5.76
CA PRO A 65 5.00 -15.10 6.94
C PRO A 65 6.15 -16.08 6.64
N PRO A 66 7.31 -15.94 7.30
CA PRO A 66 7.60 -15.01 8.41
C PRO A 66 8.00 -13.61 7.97
N TYR A 67 7.93 -13.28 6.67
CA TYR A 67 8.35 -12.00 6.12
C TYR A 67 7.18 -11.10 5.67
N ALA A 68 6.00 -11.29 6.24
CA ALA A 68 4.88 -10.39 5.99
C ALA A 68 5.26 -8.93 6.27
N GLN A 69 4.78 -8.01 5.43
CA GLN A 69 5.16 -6.59 5.49
C GLN A 69 3.94 -5.69 5.66
N SER A 70 4.03 -4.76 6.62
CA SER A 70 3.27 -3.51 6.57
C SER A 70 4.04 -2.50 5.74
N LYS A 71 3.33 -1.59 5.10
CA LYS A 71 3.92 -0.56 4.23
C LYS A 71 3.38 0.81 4.57
N LEU A 72 4.26 1.80 4.57
CA LEU A 72 3.89 3.22 4.62
C LEU A 72 4.39 3.87 3.33
N VAL A 73 3.47 4.22 2.45
CA VAL A 73 3.76 4.64 1.08
C VAL A 73 3.47 6.11 0.86
N ARG A 74 4.24 6.77 0.00
CA ARG A 74 4.03 8.16 -0.41
C ARG A 74 4.61 8.45 -1.79
N VAL A 75 4.13 9.52 -2.41
CA VAL A 75 4.62 10.04 -3.69
C VAL A 75 5.49 11.27 -3.44
N ILE A 76 6.69 11.29 -4.03
CA ILE A 76 7.60 12.43 -4.01
C ILE A 76 7.35 13.34 -5.20
N LYS A 77 7.13 12.77 -6.39
CA LYS A 77 6.84 13.48 -7.63
C LYS A 77 5.76 12.75 -8.42
N GLY A 78 4.86 13.51 -9.02
CA GLY A 78 3.75 12.94 -9.80
C GLY A 78 2.58 12.48 -8.95
N SER A 79 1.81 11.54 -9.46
CA SER A 79 0.67 10.97 -8.75
C SER A 79 0.39 9.52 -9.12
N VAL A 80 -0.18 8.80 -8.16
CA VAL A 80 -0.64 7.42 -8.32
C VAL A 80 -2.04 7.24 -7.76
N LEU A 81 -2.77 6.24 -8.26
CA LEU A 81 -3.84 5.60 -7.52
C LEU A 81 -3.23 4.41 -6.78
N ASP A 82 -3.25 4.44 -5.46
CA ASP A 82 -2.76 3.38 -4.60
C ASP A 82 -3.91 2.54 -4.07
N VAL A 83 -3.75 1.22 -4.06
CA VAL A 83 -4.83 0.27 -3.74
C VAL A 83 -4.34 -0.76 -2.74
N ALA A 84 -5.11 -0.95 -1.67
CA ALA A 84 -4.93 -1.99 -0.67
C ALA A 84 -6.15 -2.92 -0.67
N VAL A 85 -5.92 -4.21 -0.83
CA VAL A 85 -6.97 -5.25 -0.85
C VAL A 85 -6.84 -6.11 0.39
N ASP A 86 -7.93 -6.28 1.13
CA ASP A 86 -7.99 -7.18 2.28
C ASP A 86 -7.99 -8.64 1.81
N ILE A 87 -6.91 -9.37 2.13
CA ILE A 87 -6.77 -10.79 1.79
C ILE A 87 -6.68 -11.67 3.03
N ARG A 88 -7.27 -11.23 4.15
CA ARG A 88 -7.33 -11.98 5.40
C ARG A 88 -8.61 -12.82 5.43
N LYS A 89 -8.48 -14.14 5.30
CA LYS A 89 -9.62 -15.06 5.41
C LYS A 89 -10.31 -14.92 6.78
N GLY A 90 -11.62 -14.76 6.76
CA GLY A 90 -12.41 -14.56 7.96
C GLY A 90 -12.58 -13.10 8.38
N SER A 91 -11.88 -12.17 7.72
CA SER A 91 -12.11 -10.74 7.94
C SER A 91 -13.51 -10.31 7.47
N PRO A 92 -14.19 -9.41 8.21
CA PRO A 92 -15.48 -8.87 7.76
C PRO A 92 -15.38 -8.06 6.47
N THR A 93 -14.19 -7.63 6.08
CA THR A 93 -13.91 -6.90 4.83
C THR A 93 -13.09 -7.70 3.82
N PHE A 94 -13.02 -9.02 3.98
CA PHE A 94 -12.30 -9.89 3.04
C PHE A 94 -12.72 -9.64 1.59
N GLY A 95 -11.74 -9.42 0.71
CA GLY A 95 -11.96 -9.14 -0.71
C GLY A 95 -12.33 -7.69 -1.03
N GLU A 96 -12.56 -6.85 -0.03
CA GLU A 96 -12.78 -5.43 -0.22
C GLU A 96 -11.45 -4.68 -0.38
N HIS A 97 -11.50 -3.49 -0.97
CA HIS A 97 -10.31 -2.67 -1.16
C HIS A 97 -10.55 -1.21 -0.79
N VAL A 98 -9.45 -0.51 -0.53
CA VAL A 98 -9.40 0.94 -0.39
C VAL A 98 -8.49 1.49 -1.47
N SER A 99 -8.94 2.52 -2.19
CA SER A 99 -8.16 3.26 -3.16
C SER A 99 -7.95 4.69 -2.68
N VAL A 100 -6.75 5.24 -2.90
CA VAL A 100 -6.43 6.61 -2.57
C VAL A 100 -5.50 7.21 -3.62
N GLU A 101 -5.74 8.46 -4.01
CA GLU A 101 -4.76 9.21 -4.82
C GLU A 101 -3.69 9.81 -3.91
N LEU A 102 -2.44 9.44 -4.20
CA LEU A 102 -1.26 10.01 -3.57
C LEU A 102 -0.56 10.90 -4.59
N THR A 103 -0.34 12.15 -4.24
CA THR A 103 0.22 13.14 -5.16
C THR A 103 1.33 13.95 -4.51
N GLU A 104 2.18 14.56 -5.35
CA GLU A 104 3.20 15.49 -4.86
C GLU A 104 2.59 16.73 -4.19
N GLU A 105 1.35 17.09 -4.55
CA GLU A 105 0.67 18.27 -4.00
C GLU A 105 -0.03 17.96 -2.68
N ASN A 106 -0.68 16.79 -2.55
CA ASN A 106 -1.43 16.47 -1.33
C ASN A 106 -0.55 15.92 -0.21
N HIS A 107 0.66 15.47 -0.51
CA HIS A 107 1.61 14.87 0.43
C HIS A 107 1.04 13.74 1.29
N ARG A 108 -0.10 13.17 0.90
CA ARG A 108 -0.74 12.08 1.63
C ARG A 108 0.16 10.86 1.67
N GLN A 109 0.11 10.18 2.79
CA GLN A 109 0.74 8.88 2.97
C GLN A 109 -0.34 7.84 3.25
N PHE A 110 -0.08 6.60 2.89
CA PHE A 110 -1.02 5.51 3.03
C PHE A 110 -0.37 4.38 3.82
N PHE A 111 -1.00 4.00 4.93
CA PHE A 111 -0.53 2.88 5.74
C PHE A 111 -1.36 1.63 5.44
N ILE A 112 -0.66 0.58 5.04
CA ILE A 112 -1.21 -0.72 4.65
C ILE A 112 -0.66 -1.77 5.61
N PRO A 113 -1.49 -2.32 6.52
CA PRO A 113 -1.03 -3.33 7.47
C PRO A 113 -0.67 -4.66 6.78
N ARG A 114 -0.03 -5.55 7.53
CA ARG A 114 0.12 -6.95 7.11
C ARG A 114 -1.24 -7.58 6.86
N GLY A 115 -1.35 -8.48 5.90
CA GLY A 115 -2.61 -9.12 5.56
C GLY A 115 -3.34 -8.48 4.39
N PHE A 116 -2.69 -7.58 3.68
CA PHE A 116 -3.23 -6.90 2.49
C PHE A 116 -2.35 -7.14 1.27
N ALA A 117 -2.98 -7.24 0.11
CA ALA A 117 -2.28 -7.12 -1.16
C ALA A 117 -2.26 -5.64 -1.56
N HIS A 118 -1.16 -5.19 -2.13
CA HIS A 118 -0.91 -3.78 -2.42
C HIS A 118 -0.45 -3.58 -3.85
N GLY A 119 -0.94 -2.52 -4.47
CA GLY A 119 -0.49 -2.09 -5.79
C GLY A 119 -0.80 -0.63 -6.05
N PHE A 120 -0.23 -0.11 -7.13
CA PHE A 120 -0.52 1.24 -7.59
C PHE A 120 -0.42 1.34 -9.11
N VAL A 121 -1.09 2.34 -9.66
CA VAL A 121 -0.98 2.72 -11.07
C VAL A 121 -0.57 4.19 -11.17
N VAL A 122 0.29 4.50 -12.12
CA VAL A 122 0.81 5.85 -12.36
C VAL A 122 -0.20 6.67 -13.17
N LEU A 123 -0.60 7.81 -12.63
CA LEU A 123 -1.59 8.71 -13.23
C LEU A 123 -0.99 9.89 -14.00
N THR A 124 0.30 10.19 -13.79
CA THR A 124 1.03 11.29 -14.42
C THR A 124 2.12 10.76 -15.36
N GLU A 125 2.79 11.64 -16.12
CA GLU A 125 3.84 11.27 -17.06
C GLU A 125 4.93 10.42 -16.37
N GLU A 126 5.30 10.79 -15.13
CA GLU A 126 6.19 9.99 -14.30
C GLU A 126 5.82 10.11 -12.84
N VAL A 127 6.25 9.14 -12.04
CA VAL A 127 6.13 9.15 -10.59
C VAL A 127 7.44 8.73 -9.94
N ILE A 128 7.80 9.40 -8.84
CA ILE A 128 8.78 8.90 -7.88
C ILE A 128 8.00 8.50 -6.63
N PHE A 129 8.06 7.22 -6.30
CA PHE A 129 7.29 6.56 -5.27
C PHE A 129 8.21 5.97 -4.22
N GLN A 130 7.96 6.27 -2.96
CA GLN A 130 8.78 5.80 -1.85
C GLN A 130 7.90 5.11 -0.80
N TYR A 131 8.42 4.03 -0.20
CA TYR A 131 7.72 3.37 0.89
C TYR A 131 8.64 2.71 1.89
N LYS A 132 8.18 2.68 3.13
CA LYS A 132 8.81 1.97 4.25
C LYS A 132 8.16 0.61 4.43
N CYS A 133 8.95 -0.39 4.79
CA CYS A 133 8.49 -1.73 5.14
C CYS A 133 8.92 -2.09 6.56
N ASP A 134 8.08 -2.82 7.27
CA ASP A 134 8.39 -3.31 8.62
C ASP A 134 9.03 -4.70 8.63
N ASN A 135 9.40 -5.21 7.48
CA ASN A 135 10.16 -6.44 7.33
C ASN A 135 10.99 -6.40 6.04
N PHE A 136 12.00 -7.27 5.97
CA PHE A 136 12.92 -7.30 4.85
C PHE A 136 12.31 -7.96 3.61
N TYR A 137 12.82 -7.56 2.44
CA TYR A 137 12.47 -8.21 1.19
C TYR A 137 12.89 -9.68 1.21
N ALA A 138 11.96 -10.55 0.90
CA ALA A 138 12.14 -12.00 0.88
C ALA A 138 11.46 -12.60 -0.36
N PRO A 139 12.19 -12.75 -1.48
CA PRO A 139 11.60 -13.23 -2.73
C PRO A 139 10.94 -14.60 -2.60
N GLN A 140 11.44 -15.47 -1.72
CA GLN A 140 10.85 -16.79 -1.45
C GLN A 140 9.47 -16.71 -0.77
N CYS A 141 9.11 -15.56 -0.20
CA CYS A 141 7.84 -15.33 0.47
C CYS A 141 6.87 -14.47 -0.35
N GLU A 142 7.24 -14.05 -1.55
CA GLU A 142 6.37 -13.26 -2.41
C GLU A 142 5.08 -13.99 -2.76
N GLY A 143 3.98 -13.24 -2.76
CA GLY A 143 2.70 -13.63 -3.29
C GLY A 143 2.07 -12.44 -4.02
N ALA A 144 1.12 -12.71 -4.88
CA ALA A 144 0.44 -11.67 -5.63
C ALA A 144 -0.92 -12.12 -6.13
N LEU A 145 -1.79 -11.15 -6.40
CA LEU A 145 -3.10 -11.35 -7.02
C LEU A 145 -3.18 -10.60 -8.35
N ALA A 146 -4.05 -11.10 -9.23
CA ALA A 146 -4.33 -10.46 -10.50
C ALA A 146 -4.93 -9.05 -10.28
N TRP A 147 -4.31 -8.04 -10.89
CA TRP A 147 -4.75 -6.64 -10.81
C TRP A 147 -6.15 -6.42 -11.41
N ASP A 148 -6.53 -7.23 -12.37
CA ASP A 148 -7.77 -7.15 -13.14
C ASP A 148 -8.84 -8.18 -12.71
N ASP A 149 -8.68 -8.80 -11.55
CA ASP A 149 -9.68 -9.71 -11.02
C ASP A 149 -11.03 -8.98 -10.90
N PRO A 150 -12.06 -9.40 -11.67
CA PRO A 150 -13.35 -8.73 -11.66
C PRO A 150 -14.06 -8.78 -10.29
N ALA A 151 -13.74 -9.78 -9.47
CA ALA A 151 -14.30 -9.87 -8.10
C ALA A 151 -13.84 -8.75 -7.20
N LEU A 152 -12.67 -8.15 -7.45
CA LEU A 152 -12.13 -7.05 -6.65
C LEU A 152 -12.75 -5.70 -7.01
N LYS A 153 -13.31 -5.54 -8.21
CA LYS A 153 -14.00 -4.33 -8.69
C LYS A 153 -13.16 -3.05 -8.55
N ILE A 154 -11.85 -3.15 -8.80
CA ILE A 154 -10.95 -2.00 -8.72
C ILE A 154 -11.09 -1.15 -9.97
N ASP A 155 -11.41 0.12 -9.79
CA ASP A 155 -11.34 1.12 -10.85
C ASP A 155 -9.96 1.79 -10.82
N TRP A 156 -9.09 1.38 -11.73
CA TRP A 156 -7.71 1.86 -11.80
C TRP A 156 -7.55 3.26 -12.40
N LYS A 157 -8.63 3.86 -12.92
CA LYS A 157 -8.64 5.22 -13.51
C LYS A 157 -7.77 5.37 -14.78
N VAL A 158 -7.09 4.35 -15.20
CA VAL A 158 -6.29 4.31 -16.44
C VAL A 158 -6.93 3.31 -17.39
N PRO A 159 -7.12 3.65 -18.68
CA PRO A 159 -7.66 2.70 -19.65
C PRO A 159 -6.81 1.43 -19.72
N ALA A 160 -7.49 0.28 -19.84
CA ALA A 160 -6.82 -1.03 -19.81
C ALA A 160 -5.73 -1.17 -20.89
N ASP A 161 -5.92 -0.56 -22.05
CA ASP A 161 -4.94 -0.58 -23.15
C ASP A 161 -3.70 0.30 -22.88
N LYS A 162 -3.73 1.14 -21.84
CA LYS A 162 -2.61 1.97 -21.39
C LYS A 162 -1.86 1.39 -20.20
N ILE A 163 -2.36 0.33 -19.58
CA ILE A 163 -1.69 -0.33 -18.46
C ILE A 163 -0.42 -1.04 -18.93
N ILE A 164 0.66 -0.79 -18.21
CA ILE A 164 1.98 -1.39 -18.45
C ILE A 164 2.35 -2.24 -17.24
N LEU A 165 2.55 -3.55 -17.47
CA LEU A 165 2.86 -4.52 -16.43
C LEU A 165 4.25 -5.12 -16.64
N SER A 166 4.90 -5.52 -15.54
CA SER A 166 6.05 -6.42 -15.61
C SER A 166 5.59 -7.81 -16.10
N GLY A 167 6.54 -8.62 -16.57
CA GLY A 167 6.22 -9.99 -16.98
C GLY A 167 5.57 -10.81 -15.87
N LYS A 168 6.01 -10.64 -14.63
CA LYS A 168 5.43 -11.31 -13.45
C LYS A 168 3.98 -10.86 -13.19
N ASP A 169 3.69 -9.55 -13.28
CA ASP A 169 2.38 -8.99 -12.94
C ASP A 169 1.31 -9.30 -13.99
N GLN A 170 1.68 -9.86 -15.14
CA GLN A 170 0.74 -10.33 -16.16
C GLN A 170 0.06 -11.66 -15.82
N HIS A 171 0.63 -12.45 -14.91
CA HIS A 171 0.25 -13.83 -14.66
C HIS A 171 0.12 -14.12 -13.16
N HIS A 172 -0.88 -13.53 -12.52
CA HIS A 172 -1.19 -13.81 -11.12
C HIS A 172 -2.58 -14.46 -10.99
N GLU A 173 -2.75 -15.18 -9.90
CA GLU A 173 -4.01 -15.83 -9.56
C GLU A 173 -5.09 -14.80 -9.18
N ARG A 174 -6.34 -15.13 -9.48
CA ARG A 174 -7.49 -14.42 -8.93
C ARG A 174 -7.66 -14.76 -7.45
N LEU A 175 -8.37 -13.91 -6.71
CA LEU A 175 -8.61 -14.12 -5.29
C LEU A 175 -9.22 -15.49 -4.99
N GLU A 176 -10.21 -15.92 -5.77
CA GLU A 176 -10.87 -17.23 -5.61
C GLU A 176 -9.96 -18.42 -5.87
N GLU A 177 -8.91 -18.24 -6.67
CA GLU A 177 -7.94 -19.27 -7.06
C GLU A 177 -6.70 -19.27 -6.17
N ALA A 178 -6.54 -18.26 -5.31
CA ALA A 178 -5.32 -18.05 -4.53
C ALA A 178 -5.01 -19.25 -3.64
N GLY A 179 -3.84 -19.84 -3.86
CA GLY A 179 -3.38 -21.02 -3.12
C GLY A 179 -2.96 -20.71 -1.68
N TRP A 180 -2.74 -19.43 -1.36
CA TRP A 180 -2.38 -19.01 -0.02
C TRP A 180 -2.91 -17.60 0.27
N LEU A 181 -3.52 -17.44 1.44
CA LEU A 181 -4.02 -16.16 1.96
C LEU A 181 -3.77 -16.10 3.46
N PHE A 182 -3.79 -14.88 4.03
CA PHE A 182 -3.63 -14.66 5.46
C PHE A 182 -4.84 -15.19 6.24
N ASP A 183 -4.61 -15.55 7.50
CA ASP A 183 -5.67 -15.86 8.46
C ASP A 183 -5.92 -14.65 9.36
N TYR A 184 -7.15 -14.13 9.34
CA TYR A 184 -7.53 -12.94 10.09
C TYR A 184 -7.33 -13.12 11.61
N LEU A 185 -7.69 -14.29 12.14
CA LEU A 185 -7.57 -14.55 13.59
C LEU A 185 -6.12 -14.59 14.05
N SER A 186 -5.22 -15.14 13.24
CA SER A 186 -3.79 -15.16 13.59
C SER A 186 -3.16 -13.77 13.63
N LEU A 187 -3.67 -12.84 12.84
CA LEU A 187 -3.17 -11.46 12.80
C LEU A 187 -3.70 -10.61 13.95
N ILE A 188 -4.89 -10.88 14.46
CA ILE A 188 -5.45 -10.16 15.62
C ILE A 188 -4.66 -10.49 16.89
N HIS A 189 -4.29 -11.76 17.09
CA HIS A 189 -3.54 -12.19 18.27
C HIS A 189 -2.12 -11.62 18.38
N ILE A 190 -1.54 -11.14 17.27
CA ILE A 190 -0.23 -10.48 17.26
C ILE A 190 -0.32 -9.02 17.72
N SER A 191 -1.50 -8.42 17.72
CA SER A 191 -1.70 -6.99 18.01
C SER A 191 -2.11 -6.69 19.46
N GLU A 192 -2.28 -7.68 20.32
CA GLU A 192 -2.52 -7.45 21.74
C GLU A 192 -1.17 -7.28 22.48
N PRO A 193 -0.95 -6.13 23.15
CA PRO A 193 0.21 -5.98 24.00
C PRO A 193 0.09 -6.90 25.21
N THR A 194 1.05 -7.78 25.38
CA THR A 194 1.26 -8.49 26.65
C THR A 194 1.74 -7.53 27.73
#